data_7e4b8b622695339f37c574efe3e664ba
#
_entry.id   7e4b8b622695339f37c574efe3e664ba
#
_cell.length_a   1.000
_cell.length_b   1.000
_cell.length_c   1.000
_cell.angle_alpha   90.00
_cell.angle_beta   90.00
_cell.angle_gamma   90.00
#
_symmetry.space_group_name_H-M   'P 1'
#
loop_
_entity.id
_entity.type
_entity.pdbx_description
1 polymer ?
#
loop_
_entity_poly.entity_id
_entity_poly.type
_entity_poly.pdbx_seq_one_letter_code
_entity_poly.pdbx_strand_id
1 'polypeptide(L)'
;MSRKGGKAEKSELKNTGFSAEQEQRAYRDMLLIRRFEEKAGQLYGMGFIGGFCHLYIGQEAVVVGLQMAQKEGDQVITSYRDHGHMLACGMDPKGVMAELTGRRGGYSKGKGGSMHMFSREKQFFGGHGIVGAQ
;
A
#
# COMPACT_ATOMS: atom_id res chain seq x y z
N MET A 1 -43.11 31.59 5.06
CA MET A 1 -42.40 30.43 5.59
C MET A 1 -40.90 30.60 5.33
N SER A 2 -40.13 31.01 6.34
CA SER A 2 -38.73 31.35 6.24
C SER A 2 -37.89 30.09 6.50
N ARG A 3 -37.07 29.66 5.54
CA ARG A 3 -36.11 28.58 5.72
C ARG A 3 -34.86 29.13 6.44
N LYS A 4 -34.70 28.76 7.70
CA LYS A 4 -33.48 28.99 8.45
C LYS A 4 -32.35 28.14 7.84
N GLY A 5 -31.30 28.82 7.32
CA GLY A 5 -30.08 28.18 6.88
C GLY A 5 -29.35 27.54 8.06
N GLY A 6 -29.18 26.23 8.02
CA GLY A 6 -28.34 25.52 8.98
C GLY A 6 -26.88 25.92 8.77
N LYS A 7 -26.25 26.48 9.80
CA LYS A 7 -24.79 26.61 9.88
C LYS A 7 -24.21 25.21 9.90
N ALA A 8 -23.38 24.87 8.89
CA ALA A 8 -22.54 23.69 8.94
C ALA A 8 -21.58 23.86 10.13
N GLU A 9 -21.74 23.02 11.14
CA GLU A 9 -20.74 22.84 12.20
C GLU A 9 -19.43 22.43 11.54
N LYS A 10 -18.42 23.31 11.62
CA LYS A 10 -17.03 22.91 11.36
C LYS A 10 -16.69 21.90 12.44
N SER A 11 -16.62 20.61 12.08
CA SER A 11 -16.05 19.60 12.96
C SER A 11 -14.64 20.08 13.31
N GLU A 12 -14.39 20.35 14.58
CA GLU A 12 -13.04 20.53 15.10
C GLU A 12 -12.28 19.24 14.78
N LEU A 13 -11.37 19.33 13.80
CA LEU A 13 -10.40 18.27 13.54
C LEU A 13 -9.63 18.08 14.85
N LYS A 14 -9.87 16.97 15.54
CA LYS A 14 -9.11 16.61 16.72
C LYS A 14 -7.64 16.65 16.33
N ASN A 15 -6.83 17.37 17.11
CA ASN A 15 -5.40 17.43 16.93
C ASN A 15 -4.84 16.00 16.94
N THR A 16 -4.44 15.51 15.79
CA THR A 16 -3.95 14.14 15.60
C THR A 16 -2.55 13.94 16.19
N GLY A 17 -1.89 15.01 16.62
CA GLY A 17 -0.50 14.98 17.08
C GLY A 17 0.51 14.91 15.93
N PHE A 18 0.05 14.85 14.67
CA PHE A 18 0.90 14.87 13.49
C PHE A 18 1.07 16.30 12.92
N SER A 19 2.23 16.56 12.33
CA SER A 19 2.43 17.81 11.58
C SER A 19 1.65 17.78 10.25
N ALA A 20 1.37 18.94 9.70
CA ALA A 20 0.71 19.07 8.39
C ALA A 20 1.49 18.31 7.28
N GLU A 21 2.82 18.31 7.36
CA GLU A 21 3.66 17.57 6.42
C GLU A 21 3.50 16.05 6.56
N GLN A 22 3.41 15.56 7.79
CA GLN A 22 3.15 14.14 8.06
C GLN A 22 1.78 13.72 7.55
N GLU A 23 0.75 14.52 7.77
CA GLU A 23 -0.60 14.26 7.27
C GLU A 23 -0.65 14.26 5.73
N GLN A 24 0.01 15.23 5.09
CA GLN A 24 0.10 15.27 3.63
C GLN A 24 0.85 14.08 3.05
N ARG A 25 1.94 13.65 3.70
CA ARG A 25 2.68 12.46 3.31
C ARG A 25 1.80 11.22 3.44
N ALA A 26 1.16 11.03 4.59
CA ALA A 26 0.24 9.91 4.80
C ALA A 26 -0.87 9.86 3.73
N TYR A 27 -1.47 11.00 3.42
CA TYR A 27 -2.49 11.09 2.37
C TYR A 27 -1.94 10.68 0.99
N ARG A 28 -0.75 11.16 0.61
CA ARG A 28 -0.10 10.80 -0.66
C ARG A 28 0.19 9.30 -0.74
N ASP A 29 0.69 8.72 0.35
CA ASP A 29 1.02 7.30 0.41
C ASP A 29 -0.25 6.43 0.30
N MET A 30 -1.31 6.79 1.02
CA MET A 30 -2.62 6.12 0.88
C MET A 30 -3.17 6.24 -0.55
N LEU A 31 -3.07 7.43 -1.16
CA LEU A 31 -3.54 7.65 -2.52
C LEU A 31 -2.72 6.86 -3.55
N LEU A 32 -1.40 6.80 -3.37
CA LEU A 32 -0.52 5.98 -4.21
C LEU A 32 -0.93 4.50 -4.16
N ILE A 33 -1.11 3.96 -2.94
CA ILE A 33 -1.53 2.57 -2.75
C ILE A 33 -2.88 2.33 -3.44
N ARG A 34 -3.88 3.19 -3.22
CA ARG A 34 -5.18 3.07 -3.85
C ARG A 34 -5.09 3.05 -5.38
N ARG A 35 -4.39 4.01 -5.97
CA ARG A 35 -4.25 4.12 -7.43
C ARG A 35 -3.46 2.97 -8.03
N PHE A 36 -2.43 2.50 -7.34
CA PHE A 36 -1.69 1.32 -7.74
C PHE A 36 -2.59 0.08 -7.77
N GLU A 37 -3.34 -0.14 -6.72
CA GLU A 37 -4.21 -1.33 -6.61
C GLU A 37 -5.38 -1.30 -7.58
N GLU A 38 -5.98 -0.13 -7.83
CA GLU A 38 -6.99 0.03 -8.88
C GLU A 38 -6.42 -0.37 -10.24
N LYS A 39 -5.18 0.03 -10.54
CA LYS A 39 -4.51 -0.35 -11.78
C LYS A 39 -4.15 -1.84 -11.81
N ALA A 40 -3.68 -2.39 -10.70
CA ALA A 40 -3.40 -3.83 -10.59
C ALA A 40 -4.68 -4.65 -10.82
N GLY A 41 -5.80 -4.25 -10.23
CA GLY A 41 -7.10 -4.88 -10.45
C GLY A 41 -7.57 -4.84 -11.92
N GLN A 42 -7.36 -3.71 -12.61
CA GLN A 42 -7.65 -3.59 -14.03
C GLN A 42 -6.79 -4.55 -14.86
N LEU A 43 -5.48 -4.60 -14.61
CA LEU A 43 -4.55 -5.47 -15.33
C LEU A 43 -4.83 -6.96 -15.03
N TYR A 44 -5.24 -7.28 -13.82
CA TYR A 44 -5.69 -8.63 -13.47
C TYR A 44 -6.93 -9.03 -14.27
N GLY A 45 -7.94 -8.16 -14.32
CA GLY A 45 -9.15 -8.41 -15.13
C GLY A 45 -8.89 -8.53 -16.64
N MET A 46 -7.80 -7.93 -17.13
CA MET A 46 -7.35 -8.02 -18.53
C MET A 46 -6.44 -9.25 -18.78
N GLY A 47 -6.12 -10.05 -17.76
CA GLY A 47 -5.28 -11.24 -17.88
C GLY A 47 -3.77 -10.97 -17.93
N PHE A 48 -3.32 -9.74 -17.64
CA PHE A 48 -1.88 -9.41 -17.60
C PHE A 48 -1.19 -9.85 -16.30
N ILE A 49 -1.96 -10.11 -15.25
CA ILE A 49 -1.47 -10.62 -13.97
C ILE A 49 -2.04 -12.02 -13.78
N GLY A 50 -1.16 -13.02 -13.69
CA GLY A 50 -1.54 -14.41 -13.48
C GLY A 50 -1.55 -14.80 -12.01
N GLY A 51 -2.20 -15.93 -11.70
CA GLY A 51 -2.29 -16.45 -10.34
C GLY A 51 -3.20 -15.63 -9.42
N PHE A 52 -2.95 -15.72 -8.12
CA PHE A 52 -3.68 -14.93 -7.13
C PHE A 52 -3.15 -13.49 -7.06
N CYS A 53 -4.06 -12.52 -7.00
CA CYS A 53 -3.74 -11.11 -6.81
C CYS A 53 -4.63 -10.55 -5.69
N HIS A 54 -4.04 -10.31 -4.53
CA HIS A 54 -4.75 -9.85 -3.34
C HIS A 54 -4.58 -8.34 -3.18
N LEU A 55 -5.59 -7.59 -3.61
CA LEU A 55 -5.57 -6.13 -3.55
C LEU A 55 -5.68 -5.61 -2.11
N TYR A 56 -4.97 -4.54 -1.82
CA TYR A 56 -4.92 -3.86 -0.50
C TYR A 56 -5.98 -2.76 -0.36
N ILE A 57 -6.89 -2.62 -1.31
CA ILE A 57 -7.93 -1.58 -1.32
C ILE A 57 -8.78 -1.64 -0.04
N GLY A 58 -8.92 -0.48 0.61
CA GLY A 58 -9.69 -0.34 1.86
C GLY A 58 -8.85 -0.47 3.13
N GLN A 59 -7.58 -0.82 3.03
CA GLN A 59 -6.67 -0.99 4.17
C GLN A 59 -5.48 -0.01 4.16
N GLU A 60 -5.52 1.00 3.30
CA GLU A 60 -4.41 1.94 3.09
C GLU A 60 -3.98 2.63 4.38
N ALA A 61 -4.96 3.08 5.19
CA ALA A 61 -4.68 3.76 6.45
C ALA A 61 -3.99 2.86 7.48
N VAL A 62 -4.24 1.55 7.44
CA VAL A 62 -3.61 0.58 8.36
C VAL A 62 -2.11 0.54 8.12
N VAL A 63 -1.71 0.29 6.88
CA VAL A 63 -0.27 0.16 6.57
C VAL A 63 0.46 1.50 6.65
N VAL A 64 -0.16 2.60 6.23
CA VAL A 64 0.46 3.92 6.32
C VAL A 64 0.64 4.33 7.78
N GLY A 65 -0.35 4.05 8.65
CA GLY A 65 -0.23 4.30 10.08
C GLY A 65 0.89 3.47 10.73
N LEU A 66 1.01 2.19 10.37
CA LEU A 66 2.13 1.34 10.83
C LEU A 66 3.47 1.91 10.35
N GLN A 67 3.58 2.29 9.08
CA GLN A 67 4.80 2.87 8.51
C GLN A 67 5.22 4.17 9.20
N MET A 68 4.25 5.02 9.58
CA MET A 68 4.53 6.25 10.31
C MET A 68 5.05 6.01 11.74
N ALA A 69 4.76 4.86 12.32
CA ALA A 69 5.25 4.46 13.65
C ALA A 69 6.62 3.76 13.62
N GLN A 70 7.07 3.30 12.45
CA GLN A 70 8.36 2.62 12.29
C GLN A 70 9.54 3.56 12.52
N LYS A 71 10.62 2.97 13.01
CA LYS A 71 11.91 3.62 13.22
C LYS A 71 12.92 3.12 12.20
N GLU A 72 14.00 3.86 12.05
CA GLU A 72 15.13 3.42 11.23
C GLU A 72 15.66 2.06 11.71
N GLY A 73 15.81 1.12 10.79
CA GLY A 73 16.24 -0.25 11.06
C GLY A 73 15.12 -1.26 11.33
N ASP A 74 13.86 -0.82 11.49
CA ASP A 74 12.75 -1.74 11.61
C ASP A 74 12.54 -2.51 10.30
N GLN A 75 12.17 -3.78 10.47
CA GLN A 75 11.98 -4.72 9.35
C GLN A 75 10.51 -5.10 9.21
N VAL A 76 10.08 -5.31 7.98
CA VAL A 76 8.69 -5.68 7.67
C VAL A 76 8.64 -7.07 7.06
N ILE A 77 7.82 -7.91 7.63
CA ILE A 77 7.41 -9.20 7.07
C ILE A 77 5.87 -9.25 7.04
N THR A 78 5.31 -9.82 5.98
CA THR A 78 3.87 -9.80 5.75
C THR A 78 3.36 -11.17 5.26
N SER A 79 2.06 -11.35 5.28
CA SER A 79 1.40 -12.45 4.61
C SER A 79 1.11 -12.12 3.12
N TYR A 80 0.05 -12.66 2.56
CA TYR A 80 -0.23 -12.63 1.12
C TYR A 80 -0.81 -11.32 0.57
N ARG A 81 -1.32 -10.42 1.42
CA ARG A 81 -1.93 -9.13 1.02
C ARG A 81 -1.00 -7.98 1.38
N ASP A 82 0.00 -7.75 0.55
CA ASP A 82 1.18 -6.99 0.95
C ASP A 82 1.62 -5.88 -0.01
N HIS A 83 0.91 -5.65 -1.12
CA HIS A 83 1.26 -4.57 -2.05
C HIS A 83 1.31 -3.20 -1.35
N GLY A 84 0.35 -2.93 -0.45
CA GLY A 84 0.35 -1.71 0.35
C GLY A 84 1.59 -1.58 1.22
N HIS A 85 2.05 -2.68 1.83
CA HIS A 85 3.27 -2.71 2.63
C HIS A 85 4.53 -2.45 1.79
N MET A 86 4.60 -3.05 0.60
CA MET A 86 5.70 -2.82 -0.34
C MET A 86 5.83 -1.34 -0.68
N LEU A 87 4.71 -0.70 -1.07
CA LEU A 87 4.68 0.70 -1.44
C LEU A 87 4.96 1.62 -0.25
N ALA A 88 4.40 1.32 0.92
CA ALA A 88 4.63 2.07 2.15
C ALA A 88 6.10 1.99 2.60
N CYS A 89 6.78 0.86 2.43
CA CYS A 89 8.22 0.72 2.64
C CYS A 89 9.08 1.47 1.60
N GLY A 90 8.46 2.08 0.61
CA GLY A 90 9.17 2.85 -0.42
C GLY A 90 9.74 2.00 -1.56
N MET A 91 9.20 0.80 -1.82
CA MET A 91 9.51 0.05 -3.02
C MET A 91 8.94 0.77 -4.25
N ASP A 92 9.70 0.77 -5.35
CA ASP A 92 9.27 1.46 -6.58
C ASP A 92 7.99 0.82 -7.15
N PRO A 93 6.90 1.58 -7.32
CA PRO A 93 5.66 1.06 -7.91
C PRO A 93 5.85 0.42 -9.29
N LYS A 94 6.80 0.90 -10.09
CA LYS A 94 7.12 0.30 -11.40
C LYS A 94 7.71 -1.10 -11.23
N GLY A 95 8.61 -1.28 -10.25
CA GLY A 95 9.20 -2.58 -9.93
C GLY A 95 8.16 -3.56 -9.38
N VAL A 96 7.26 -3.09 -8.52
CA VAL A 96 6.15 -3.91 -8.01
C VAL A 96 5.22 -4.32 -9.14
N MET A 97 4.80 -3.40 -10.01
CA MET A 97 3.94 -3.71 -11.16
C MET A 97 4.63 -4.62 -12.18
N ALA A 98 5.93 -4.44 -12.40
CA ALA A 98 6.72 -5.32 -13.26
C ALA A 98 6.70 -6.77 -12.72
N GLU A 99 6.82 -6.94 -11.40
CA GLU A 99 6.73 -8.27 -10.78
C GLU A 99 5.34 -8.89 -10.97
N LEU A 100 4.27 -8.14 -10.70
CA LEU A 100 2.89 -8.60 -10.88
C LEU A 100 2.62 -9.08 -12.31
N THR A 101 3.19 -8.41 -13.29
CA THR A 101 3.03 -8.73 -14.72
C THR A 101 4.09 -9.70 -15.27
N GLY A 102 4.87 -10.35 -14.41
CA GLY A 102 5.86 -11.36 -14.80
C GLY A 102 7.07 -10.80 -15.56
N ARG A 103 7.43 -9.54 -15.34
CA ARG A 103 8.54 -8.88 -16.05
C ARG A 103 9.86 -9.00 -15.28
N ARG A 104 10.96 -9.14 -16.02
CA ARG A 104 12.32 -9.27 -15.47
C ARG A 104 12.74 -8.09 -14.58
N GLY A 105 12.18 -6.90 -14.80
CA GLY A 105 12.41 -5.71 -13.99
C GLY A 105 11.71 -5.69 -12.62
N GLY A 106 10.95 -6.75 -12.29
CA GLY A 106 10.31 -6.91 -10.99
C GLY A 106 11.31 -7.30 -9.88
N TYR A 107 10.87 -7.12 -8.62
CA TYR A 107 11.69 -7.36 -7.42
C TYR A 107 12.13 -8.82 -7.25
N SER A 108 11.38 -9.77 -7.77
CA SER A 108 11.72 -11.20 -7.85
C SER A 108 11.92 -11.68 -9.28
N LYS A 109 12.33 -10.76 -10.18
CA LYS A 109 12.60 -11.00 -11.60
C LYS A 109 11.40 -11.58 -12.37
N GLY A 110 10.19 -11.22 -11.95
CA GLY A 110 8.93 -11.67 -12.52
C GLY A 110 8.52 -13.09 -12.16
N LYS A 111 9.15 -13.69 -11.15
CA LYS A 111 8.89 -15.08 -10.73
C LYS A 111 8.08 -15.20 -9.43
N GLY A 112 8.01 -14.13 -8.65
CA GLY A 112 7.33 -14.10 -7.35
C GLY A 112 5.85 -13.75 -7.46
N GLY A 113 5.47 -12.99 -8.46
CA GLY A 113 4.10 -12.52 -8.62
C GLY A 113 3.64 -11.62 -7.46
N SER A 114 2.37 -11.71 -7.11
CA SER A 114 1.72 -10.83 -6.12
C SER A 114 2.24 -11.01 -4.69
N MET A 115 2.69 -12.20 -4.30
CA MET A 115 2.88 -12.57 -2.90
C MET A 115 4.33 -12.84 -2.49
N HIS A 116 5.30 -12.72 -3.41
CA HIS A 116 6.69 -13.10 -3.16
C HIS A 116 7.66 -12.06 -3.71
N MET A 117 7.57 -10.86 -3.16
CA MET A 117 8.51 -9.77 -3.43
C MET A 117 9.32 -9.42 -2.18
N PHE A 118 10.56 -9.01 -2.37
CA PHE A 118 11.50 -8.75 -1.28
C PHE A 118 12.38 -7.57 -1.66
N SER A 119 12.74 -6.73 -0.67
CA SER A 119 13.68 -5.65 -0.85
C SER A 119 14.50 -5.44 0.43
N ARG A 120 15.74 -5.94 0.41
CA ARG A 120 16.66 -5.73 1.53
C ARG A 120 16.95 -4.24 1.75
N GLU A 121 17.04 -3.47 0.67
CA GLU A 121 17.27 -2.02 0.74
C GLU A 121 16.14 -1.29 1.48
N LYS A 122 14.91 -1.74 1.30
CA LYS A 122 13.71 -1.17 1.92
C LYS A 122 13.30 -1.89 3.21
N GLN A 123 14.15 -2.78 3.73
CA GLN A 123 13.88 -3.58 4.92
C GLN A 123 12.54 -4.36 4.84
N PHE A 124 12.11 -4.70 3.62
CA PHE A 124 10.94 -5.51 3.34
C PHE A 124 11.35 -6.96 3.04
N PHE A 125 11.10 -7.86 3.97
CA PHE A 125 11.52 -9.27 3.91
C PHE A 125 10.39 -10.23 3.51
N GLY A 126 9.43 -9.70 2.86
CA GLY A 126 8.51 -10.49 2.15
C GLY A 126 7.10 -10.34 2.63
N GLY A 127 6.44 -10.68 1.63
CA GLY A 127 5.29 -11.40 1.22
C GLY A 127 5.42 -12.93 1.28
N HIS A 128 4.53 -13.54 2.06
CA HIS A 128 4.40 -14.97 2.16
C HIS A 128 2.99 -15.39 1.75
N GLY A 129 2.89 -16.37 0.83
CA GLY A 129 1.62 -16.80 0.29
C GLY A 129 0.71 -17.52 1.30
N ILE A 130 1.24 -17.91 2.46
CA ILE A 130 0.53 -18.67 3.47
C ILE A 130 0.18 -17.76 4.65
N VAL A 131 -1.07 -17.76 5.07
CA VAL A 131 -1.53 -17.03 6.26
C VAL A 131 -0.92 -17.66 7.51
N GLY A 132 -0.26 -16.83 8.35
CA GLY A 132 0.35 -17.29 9.58
C GLY A 132 1.68 -18.02 9.43
N ALA A 133 2.37 -17.85 8.30
CA ALA A 133 3.70 -18.42 8.05
C ALA A 133 4.86 -17.51 8.47
N GLN A 134 4.56 -16.41 9.15
CA GLN A 134 5.54 -15.44 9.65
C GLN A 134 6.24 -15.93 10.92
#